data_e33931724cfa0d05fd86192d946a3bc8
#
_entry.id   e33931724cfa0d05fd86192d946a3bc8
#
_cell.length_a   1.000
_cell.length_b   1.000
_cell.length_c   1.000
_cell.angle_alpha   90.00
_cell.angle_beta   90.00
_cell.angle_gamma   90.00
#
_symmetry.space_group_name_H-M   'P 1'
#
loop_
_entity.id
_entity.type
_entity.pdbx_description
1 polymer ?
#
loop_
_entity_poly.entity_id
_entity_poly.type
_entity_poly.pdbx_seq_one_letter_code
_entity_poly.pdbx_strand_id
1 'polypeptide(L)'
;MSTPLKHNTYFEGQVQSIGFERHGRRATAGVINPGEYHFGTEAPERMTIVSGALDARPDGGAWTTYPAGTAFEIAGKSGFDVRATQPCAYVCEFL
;
A
#
# COMPACT_ATOMS: atom_id res chain seq x y z
N MET A 1 4.74 26.31 -4.37
CA MET A 1 5.81 25.49 -3.77
C MET A 1 5.23 24.14 -3.42
N SER A 2 5.91 23.07 -3.82
CA SER A 2 5.41 21.73 -3.56
C SER A 2 5.73 21.27 -2.14
N THR A 3 4.90 20.37 -1.61
CA THR A 3 5.14 19.74 -0.32
C THR A 3 6.40 18.85 -0.43
N PRO A 4 7.32 18.91 0.54
CA PRO A 4 8.49 18.03 0.52
C PRO A 4 8.09 16.57 0.53
N LEU A 5 8.89 15.73 -0.10
CA LEU A 5 8.73 14.29 -0.05
C LEU A 5 9.02 13.78 1.36
N LYS A 6 8.35 12.70 1.75
CA LYS A 6 8.54 12.11 3.06
C LYS A 6 8.85 10.63 2.93
N HIS A 7 10.00 10.21 3.48
CA HIS A 7 10.37 8.79 3.52
C HIS A 7 9.75 8.13 4.76
N ASN A 8 9.11 6.99 4.54
CA ASN A 8 8.55 6.15 5.60
C ASN A 8 9.17 4.75 5.52
N THR A 9 9.46 4.17 6.68
CA THR A 9 9.99 2.82 6.75
C THR A 9 9.23 2.05 7.83
N TYR A 10 8.91 0.79 7.54
CA TYR A 10 8.14 -0.08 8.42
C TYR A 10 8.76 -1.47 8.44
N PHE A 11 8.50 -2.23 9.51
CA PHE A 11 8.92 -3.64 9.61
C PHE A 11 10.43 -3.79 9.36
N GLU A 12 11.23 -2.96 10.04
CA GLU A 12 12.69 -3.00 9.96
C GLU A 12 13.22 -2.83 8.53
N GLY A 13 12.55 -1.98 7.74
CA GLY A 13 12.97 -1.68 6.38
C GLY A 13 12.38 -2.60 5.32
N GLN A 14 11.60 -3.60 5.69
CA GLN A 14 11.01 -4.53 4.71
C GLN A 14 9.91 -3.87 3.88
N VAL A 15 9.30 -2.80 4.39
CA VAL A 15 8.34 -1.98 3.64
C VAL A 15 8.80 -0.54 3.73
N GLN A 16 8.96 0.12 2.58
CA GLN A 16 9.36 1.52 2.53
C GLN A 16 8.52 2.27 1.52
N SER A 17 8.23 3.53 1.80
CA SER A 17 7.44 4.37 0.90
C SER A 17 7.90 5.82 0.95
N ILE A 18 7.56 6.56 -0.11
CA ILE A 18 7.77 8.00 -0.20
C ILE A 18 6.41 8.66 -0.31
N GLY A 19 6.13 9.59 0.61
CA GLY A 19 4.91 10.39 0.57
C GLY A 19 5.03 11.53 -0.43
N PHE A 20 3.98 11.77 -1.19
CA PHE A 20 3.93 12.84 -2.19
C PHE A 20 2.48 13.24 -2.45
N GLU A 21 2.27 14.24 -3.27
CA GLU A 21 0.93 14.61 -3.72
C GLU A 21 0.70 14.09 -5.13
N ARG A 22 -0.47 13.51 -5.33
CA ARG A 22 -0.90 12.99 -6.63
C ARG A 22 -2.32 13.47 -6.91
N HIS A 23 -2.48 14.25 -7.97
CA HIS A 23 -3.78 14.79 -8.37
C HIS A 23 -4.49 15.55 -7.22
N GLY A 24 -3.71 16.32 -6.45
CA GLY A 24 -4.24 17.10 -5.33
C GLY A 24 -4.52 16.30 -4.07
N ARG A 25 -4.13 15.04 -4.01
CA ARG A 25 -4.30 14.18 -2.83
C ARG A 25 -2.98 13.68 -2.32
N ARG A 26 -2.97 13.37 -1.03
CA ARG A 26 -1.81 12.69 -0.45
C ARG A 26 -1.75 11.26 -0.97
N ALA A 27 -0.54 10.82 -1.24
CA ALA A 27 -0.28 9.47 -1.73
C ALA A 27 1.09 9.01 -1.26
N THR A 28 1.33 7.71 -1.34
CA THR A 28 2.66 7.13 -1.14
C THR A 28 2.97 6.21 -2.31
N ALA A 29 4.25 6.17 -2.70
CA ALA A 29 4.76 5.16 -3.61
C ALA A 29 5.75 4.32 -2.82
N GLY A 30 5.59 3.00 -2.86
CA GLY A 30 6.38 2.14 -2.01
C GLY A 30 6.69 0.79 -2.58
N VAL A 31 7.49 0.05 -1.81
CA VAL A 31 7.88 -1.33 -2.14
C VAL A 31 7.71 -2.18 -0.90
N ILE A 32 7.10 -3.34 -1.08
CA ILE A 32 6.91 -4.37 -0.06
C ILE A 32 7.80 -5.56 -0.42
N ASN A 33 8.75 -5.88 0.46
CA ASN A 33 9.59 -7.07 0.30
C ASN A 33 8.79 -8.34 0.62
N PRO A 34 9.28 -9.52 0.16
CA PRO A 34 8.62 -10.77 0.48
C PRO A 34 8.36 -10.94 1.98
N GLY A 35 7.17 -11.41 2.32
CA GLY A 35 6.73 -11.60 3.68
C GLY A 35 5.25 -11.32 3.83
N GLU A 36 4.78 -11.37 5.07
CA GLU A 36 3.40 -11.07 5.41
C GLU A 36 3.38 -9.92 6.41
N TYR A 37 2.52 -8.92 6.17
CA TYR A 37 2.46 -7.70 6.96
C TYR A 37 1.02 -7.28 7.19
N HIS A 38 0.78 -6.53 8.27
CA HIS A 38 -0.53 -5.94 8.56
C HIS A 38 -0.41 -4.42 8.58
N PHE A 39 -1.35 -3.75 7.92
CA PHE A 39 -1.44 -2.29 7.92
C PHE A 39 -2.80 -1.85 8.45
N GLY A 40 -2.77 -0.83 9.32
CA GLY A 40 -3.99 -0.15 9.74
C GLY A 40 -4.30 1.05 8.86
N THR A 41 -5.57 1.43 8.80
CA THR A 41 -6.01 2.62 8.04
C THR A 41 -6.73 3.60 8.95
N GLU A 42 -6.48 4.89 8.76
CA GLU A 42 -7.30 5.96 9.33
C GLU A 42 -8.31 6.45 8.30
N ALA A 43 -7.82 6.92 7.15
CA ALA A 43 -8.66 7.28 6.01
C ALA A 43 -8.81 6.06 5.07
N PRO A 44 -9.85 6.04 4.24
CA PRO A 44 -9.92 5.04 3.18
C PRO A 44 -8.71 5.17 2.24
N GLU A 45 -8.28 4.05 1.66
CA GLU A 45 -7.11 4.02 0.79
C GLU A 45 -7.41 3.25 -0.49
N ARG A 46 -6.77 3.66 -1.59
CA ARG A 46 -6.73 2.89 -2.82
C ARG A 46 -5.30 2.46 -3.10
N MET A 47 -5.09 1.15 -3.16
CA MET A 47 -3.80 0.55 -3.47
C MET A 47 -3.78 0.14 -4.94
N THR A 48 -2.85 0.70 -5.71
CA THR A 48 -2.61 0.31 -7.10
C THR A 48 -1.29 -0.44 -7.19
N ILE A 49 -1.32 -1.65 -7.72
CA ILE A 49 -0.11 -2.47 -7.85
C ILE A 49 0.59 -2.09 -9.15
N VAL A 50 1.88 -1.74 -9.03
CA VAL A 50 2.69 -1.25 -10.15
C VAL A 50 3.60 -2.35 -10.71
N SER A 51 4.17 -3.17 -9.82
CA SER A 51 5.11 -4.22 -10.21
C SER A 51 4.97 -5.39 -9.23
N GLY A 52 5.13 -6.61 -9.74
CA GLY A 52 4.93 -7.82 -8.95
C GLY A 52 3.45 -8.13 -8.78
N ALA A 53 3.13 -8.85 -7.72
CA ALA A 53 1.76 -9.16 -7.35
C ALA A 53 1.64 -9.13 -5.83
N LEU A 54 0.48 -8.74 -5.32
CA LEU A 54 0.24 -8.66 -3.88
C LEU A 54 -1.03 -9.44 -3.55
N ASP A 55 -0.93 -10.34 -2.56
CA ASP A 55 -2.13 -10.90 -1.95
C ASP A 55 -2.55 -9.95 -0.84
N ALA A 56 -3.83 -9.64 -0.77
CA ALA A 56 -4.37 -8.78 0.26
C ALA A 56 -5.65 -9.35 0.84
N ARG A 57 -5.86 -9.11 2.14
CA ARG A 57 -7.06 -9.54 2.85
C ARG A 57 -7.51 -8.39 3.76
N PRO A 58 -8.65 -7.76 3.45
CA PRO A 58 -9.24 -6.79 4.39
C PRO A 58 -9.57 -7.49 5.71
N ASP A 59 -9.54 -6.76 6.82
CA ASP A 59 -9.91 -7.33 8.12
C ASP A 59 -11.31 -7.93 8.03
N GLY A 60 -11.42 -9.21 8.41
CA GLY A 60 -12.67 -9.97 8.31
C GLY A 60 -13.00 -10.47 6.92
N GLY A 61 -12.16 -10.25 5.92
CA GLY A 61 -12.40 -10.65 4.54
C GLY A 61 -11.58 -11.86 4.10
N ALA A 62 -11.55 -12.10 2.81
CA ALA A 62 -10.82 -13.20 2.19
C ALA A 62 -9.59 -12.71 1.45
N TRP A 63 -8.59 -13.58 1.30
CA TRP A 63 -7.41 -13.30 0.50
C TRP A 63 -7.76 -13.19 -0.98
N THR A 64 -7.25 -12.15 -1.63
CA THR A 64 -7.38 -11.93 -3.07
C THR A 64 -6.02 -11.54 -3.62
N THR A 65 -5.67 -12.06 -4.79
CA THR A 65 -4.40 -11.73 -5.46
C THR A 65 -4.61 -10.58 -6.43
N TYR A 66 -3.75 -9.56 -6.31
CA TYR A 66 -3.78 -8.38 -7.18
C TYR A 66 -2.47 -8.31 -7.97
N PRO A 67 -2.50 -8.63 -9.26
CA PRO A 67 -1.31 -8.47 -10.11
C PRO A 67 -1.08 -7.01 -10.48
N ALA A 68 0.09 -6.74 -11.06
CA ALA A 68 0.42 -5.40 -11.56
C ALA A 68 -0.68 -4.90 -12.52
N GLY A 69 -1.01 -3.63 -12.40
CA GLY A 69 -2.07 -2.99 -13.19
C GLY A 69 -3.45 -3.05 -12.55
N THR A 70 -3.60 -3.71 -11.40
CA THR A 70 -4.88 -3.77 -10.68
C THR A 70 -4.84 -2.92 -9.41
N ALA A 71 -6.03 -2.61 -8.88
CA ALA A 71 -6.16 -1.80 -7.68
C ALA A 71 -7.27 -2.34 -6.78
N PHE A 72 -7.19 -2.01 -5.50
CA PHE A 72 -8.25 -2.32 -4.54
C PHE A 72 -8.36 -1.21 -3.50
N GLU A 73 -9.51 -1.13 -2.84
CA GLU A 73 -9.77 -0.11 -1.84
C GLU A 73 -9.97 -0.73 -0.47
N ILE A 74 -9.49 -0.03 0.56
CA ILE A 74 -9.64 -0.42 1.96
C ILE A 74 -10.41 0.69 2.68
N ALA A 75 -11.38 0.30 3.50
CA ALA A 75 -12.15 1.24 4.30
C ALA A 75 -11.28 1.97 5.30
N GLY A 76 -11.68 3.18 5.67
CA GLY A 76 -11.05 3.91 6.77
C GLY A 76 -11.34 3.27 8.13
N LYS A 77 -10.49 3.57 9.11
CA LYS A 77 -10.59 3.04 10.49
C LYS A 77 -10.70 1.52 10.50
N SER A 78 -9.88 0.87 9.68
CA SER A 78 -9.88 -0.57 9.48
C SER A 78 -8.44 -1.04 9.33
N GLY A 79 -8.22 -2.12 8.59
CA GLY A 79 -6.90 -2.64 8.33
C GLY A 79 -6.95 -3.75 7.29
N PHE A 80 -5.78 -4.21 6.91
CA PHE A 80 -5.65 -5.29 5.95
C PHE A 80 -4.32 -6.00 6.10
N ASP A 81 -4.32 -7.28 5.80
CA ASP A 81 -3.10 -8.08 5.70
C ASP A 81 -2.66 -8.13 4.25
N VAL A 82 -1.35 -8.12 4.05
CA VAL A 82 -0.76 -8.32 2.73
C VAL A 82 0.32 -9.39 2.82
N ARG A 83 0.54 -10.10 1.73
CA ARG A 83 1.69 -11.01 1.61
C ARG A 83 2.21 -10.97 0.19
N ALA A 84 3.54 -11.05 0.08
CA ALA A 84 4.23 -11.05 -1.19
C ALA A 84 5.26 -12.15 -1.21
N THR A 85 5.47 -12.78 -2.37
CA THR A 85 6.51 -13.79 -2.56
C THR A 85 7.72 -13.22 -3.28
N GLN A 86 7.59 -12.03 -3.82
CA GLN A 86 8.66 -11.26 -4.44
C GLN A 86 8.39 -9.78 -4.18
N PRO A 87 9.38 -8.89 -4.36
CA PRO A 87 9.14 -7.47 -4.12
C PRO A 87 7.96 -6.95 -4.94
N CYS A 88 7.09 -6.19 -4.30
CA CYS A 88 5.89 -5.63 -4.91
C CYS A 88 5.92 -4.11 -4.78
N ALA A 89 5.84 -3.39 -5.89
CA ALA A 89 5.74 -1.94 -5.88
C ALA A 89 4.29 -1.50 -6.01
N TYR A 90 3.94 -0.43 -5.30
CA TYR A 90 2.56 0.05 -5.25
C TYR A 90 2.49 1.57 -5.16
N VAL A 91 1.33 2.12 -5.50
CA VAL A 91 0.95 3.50 -5.17
C VAL A 91 -0.30 3.42 -4.31
N CYS A 92 -0.26 4.09 -3.16
CA CYS A 92 -1.39 4.17 -2.24
C CYS A 92 -1.92 5.60 -2.25
N GLU A 93 -3.20 5.77 -2.56
CA GLU A 93 -3.87 7.07 -2.51
C GLU A 93 -4.78 7.12 -1.29
N PHE A 94 -4.70 8.22 -0.53
CA PHE A 94 -5.58 8.45 0.61
C PHE A 94 -6.83 9.15 0.11
N LEU A 95 -7.97 8.51 0.29
CA LEU A 95 -9.24 8.95 -0.28
C LEU A 95 -10.02 9.87 0.67
#